data_38207629a52e13eefbefe65341d65f0c
#
_entry.id   38207629a52e13eefbefe65341d65f0c
#
_cell.length_a   1.000
_cell.length_b   1.000
_cell.length_c   1.000
_cell.angle_alpha   90.00
_cell.angle_beta   90.00
_cell.angle_gamma   90.00
#
_symmetry.space_group_name_H-M   'P 1'
#
loop_
_entity.id
_entity.type
_entity.pdbx_description
1 polymer ?
#
loop_
_entity_poly.entity_id
_entity_poly.type
_entity_poly.pdbx_seq_one_letter_code
_entity_poly.pdbx_strand_id
1 'polypeptide(L)'
;MKREGITKDGYIAAQTVHEYLTSFAEEFDLTRRTRLRTRVVEVNRTDDGKRWVINVKVGVKLMCDKLIYATGPTSNPIVPTFPSEGFDSPVVHSQVMGERLPWIQENCKRTTVIGGAKSAFDTVYMLIKAGQKVDWVIRDSPSGPMSLSAPTFIGLWSTVDHVSTRMAASFSPSIMNTSGFWYRLLQRSYPGRIMTSIYWRVSTFLSAQHAGYGTSEDMEKLRPQPNGYGMFWGSGGIGIASAPEFWNVLRGGDVTIRKGEVASLSHGNVVSLRDGHSFETDFVITCTGYDKGYLAMTPELREQCGLYYSLDDSKSRYGEIDARAAAIVDKKLPFLRNPPIPACGWESKPSHGPSRHYRRLIVPEMAAHGDRSILFPGQIHSVFTPLTGEVQALWGAAFMLGYLDVPSQEEMELEAATFNAWTRKRYLEQGKKHAYFIYDYLSVSLRNAFRLVEIEPLILCALVY
;
A
#
# COMPACT_ATOMS: atom_id res chain seq x y z
N MET A 1 -29.57 11.42 -3.61
CA MET A 1 -28.84 11.01 -2.38
C MET A 1 -28.41 12.28 -1.66
N LYS A 2 -28.88 12.52 -0.44
CA LYS A 2 -28.33 13.57 0.40
C LYS A 2 -26.88 13.18 0.73
N ARG A 3 -25.94 14.10 0.60
CA ARG A 3 -24.51 13.90 0.93
C ARG A 3 -24.30 13.97 2.45
N GLU A 4 -25.03 13.16 3.21
CA GLU A 4 -24.86 13.05 4.65
C GLU A 4 -23.56 12.30 4.95
N GLY A 5 -22.81 12.77 5.94
CA GLY A 5 -21.54 12.16 6.34
C GLY A 5 -20.29 12.57 5.55
N ILE A 6 -20.43 13.55 4.63
CA ILE A 6 -19.27 14.17 3.96
C ILE A 6 -18.85 15.40 4.78
N THR A 7 -17.56 15.50 5.11
CA THR A 7 -17.00 16.67 5.79
C THR A 7 -17.08 17.92 4.91
N LYS A 8 -16.90 19.11 5.50
CA LYS A 8 -16.87 20.38 4.74
C LYS A 8 -15.83 20.37 3.61
N ASP A 9 -14.76 19.61 3.78
CA ASP A 9 -13.65 19.49 2.83
C ASP A 9 -13.89 18.38 1.77
N GLY A 10 -15.06 17.76 1.76
CA GLY A 10 -15.43 16.74 0.78
C GLY A 10 -14.95 15.32 1.10
N TYR A 11 -14.40 15.07 2.30
CA TYR A 11 -13.99 13.74 2.76
C TYR A 11 -15.14 13.01 3.47
N ILE A 12 -15.09 11.68 3.43
CA ILE A 12 -16.03 10.83 4.15
C ILE A 12 -15.50 10.64 5.58
N ALA A 13 -16.33 10.92 6.57
CA ALA A 13 -15.97 10.67 7.97
C ALA A 13 -15.84 9.16 8.26
N ALA A 14 -14.93 8.78 9.13
CA ALA A 14 -14.74 7.38 9.52
C ALA A 14 -16.02 6.77 10.12
N GLN A 15 -16.80 7.56 10.86
CA GLN A 15 -18.09 7.14 11.40
C GLN A 15 -19.08 6.77 10.30
N THR A 16 -19.16 7.55 9.22
CA THR A 16 -20.03 7.26 8.07
C THR A 16 -19.65 5.94 7.38
N VAL A 17 -18.33 5.66 7.26
CA VAL A 17 -17.86 4.38 6.71
C VAL A 17 -18.26 3.22 7.64
N HIS A 18 -18.13 3.41 8.94
CA HIS A 18 -18.52 2.40 9.94
C HIS A 18 -20.03 2.10 9.87
N GLU A 19 -20.86 3.11 9.85
CA GLU A 19 -22.31 2.99 9.75
C GLU A 19 -22.73 2.28 8.45
N TYR A 20 -22.13 2.66 7.32
CA TYR A 20 -22.36 1.99 6.04
C TYR A 20 -22.03 0.50 6.09
N LEU A 21 -20.84 0.13 6.60
CA LEU A 21 -20.43 -1.27 6.69
C LEU A 21 -21.29 -2.06 7.67
N THR A 22 -21.75 -1.44 8.76
CA THR A 22 -22.67 -2.07 9.73
C THR A 22 -24.02 -2.36 9.07
N SER A 23 -24.61 -1.37 8.42
CA SER A 23 -25.90 -1.54 7.70
C SER A 23 -25.79 -2.60 6.60
N PHE A 24 -24.67 -2.61 5.87
CA PHE A 24 -24.40 -3.63 4.84
C PHE A 24 -24.31 -5.03 5.46
N ALA A 25 -23.62 -5.17 6.59
CA ALA A 25 -23.49 -6.45 7.26
C ALA A 25 -24.83 -6.98 7.82
N GLU A 26 -25.71 -6.09 8.25
CA GLU A 26 -27.08 -6.43 8.69
C GLU A 26 -27.95 -6.82 7.50
N GLU A 27 -27.99 -6.01 6.42
CA GLU A 27 -28.81 -6.25 5.23
C GLU A 27 -28.51 -7.61 4.58
N PHE A 28 -27.23 -8.01 4.52
CA PHE A 28 -26.81 -9.29 3.93
C PHE A 28 -26.61 -10.42 4.95
N ASP A 29 -27.11 -10.27 6.19
CA ASP A 29 -27.02 -11.28 7.25
C ASP A 29 -25.58 -11.77 7.51
N LEU A 30 -24.59 -10.87 7.35
CA LEU A 30 -23.17 -11.22 7.52
C LEU A 30 -22.80 -11.35 9.00
N THR A 31 -23.43 -10.55 9.87
CA THR A 31 -23.14 -10.56 11.31
C THR A 31 -23.38 -11.94 11.92
N ARG A 32 -24.49 -12.60 11.60
CA ARG A 32 -24.82 -13.96 12.06
C ARG A 32 -23.83 -15.01 11.55
N ARG A 33 -23.25 -14.80 10.37
CA ARG A 33 -22.29 -15.71 9.74
C ARG A 33 -20.85 -15.45 10.18
N THR A 34 -20.58 -14.35 10.87
CA THR A 34 -19.23 -13.94 11.30
C THR A 34 -18.92 -14.54 12.66
N ARG A 35 -17.76 -15.16 12.79
CA ARG A 35 -17.21 -15.64 14.06
C ARG A 35 -16.18 -14.66 14.56
N LEU A 36 -16.62 -13.70 15.37
CA LEU A 36 -15.73 -12.74 16.02
C LEU A 36 -14.82 -13.41 17.06
N ARG A 37 -13.70 -12.75 17.41
CA ARG A 37 -12.71 -13.22 18.40
C ARG A 37 -12.18 -14.63 18.09
N THR A 38 -12.22 -15.03 16.83
CA THR A 38 -11.81 -16.35 16.35
C THR A 38 -10.56 -16.21 15.50
N ARG A 39 -9.39 -16.32 16.15
CA ARG A 39 -8.10 -16.20 15.45
C ARG A 39 -7.78 -17.49 14.72
N VAL A 40 -7.61 -17.41 13.40
CA VAL A 40 -7.04 -18.48 12.59
C VAL A 40 -5.54 -18.54 12.88
N VAL A 41 -5.05 -19.72 13.23
CA VAL A 41 -3.63 -19.95 13.54
C VAL A 41 -2.91 -20.74 12.46
N GLU A 42 -3.66 -21.57 11.70
CA GLU A 42 -3.09 -22.36 10.63
C GLU A 42 -4.13 -22.63 9.54
N VAL A 43 -3.66 -22.60 8.30
CA VAL A 43 -4.42 -22.99 7.12
C VAL A 43 -3.62 -24.06 6.39
N ASN A 44 -4.28 -25.17 6.08
CA ASN A 44 -3.72 -26.30 5.35
C ASN A 44 -4.73 -26.87 4.34
N ARG A 45 -4.28 -27.85 3.57
CA ARG A 45 -5.15 -28.68 2.75
C ARG A 45 -5.32 -30.07 3.38
N THR A 46 -6.39 -30.74 3.03
CA THR A 46 -6.54 -32.19 3.34
C THR A 46 -5.51 -32.99 2.56
N ASP A 47 -5.19 -34.21 3.00
CA ASP A 47 -4.19 -35.08 2.36
C ASP A 47 -4.50 -35.39 0.90
N ASP A 48 -5.79 -35.44 0.54
CA ASP A 48 -6.27 -35.61 -0.84
C ASP A 48 -6.25 -34.29 -1.65
N GLY A 49 -5.85 -33.17 -1.04
CA GLY A 49 -5.77 -31.85 -1.66
C GLY A 49 -7.12 -31.22 -2.06
N LYS A 50 -8.27 -31.81 -1.69
CA LYS A 50 -9.59 -31.37 -2.18
C LYS A 50 -10.23 -30.29 -1.34
N ARG A 51 -9.92 -30.24 -0.04
CA ARG A 51 -10.57 -29.32 0.90
C ARG A 51 -9.54 -28.49 1.68
N TRP A 52 -9.98 -27.39 2.22
CA TRP A 52 -9.19 -26.54 3.10
C TRP A 52 -9.47 -26.87 4.55
N VAL A 53 -8.43 -26.87 5.36
CA VAL A 53 -8.46 -27.10 6.80
C VAL A 53 -7.98 -25.82 7.49
N ILE A 54 -8.83 -25.29 8.37
CA ILE A 54 -8.59 -24.04 9.09
C ILE A 54 -8.58 -24.33 10.58
N ASN A 55 -7.43 -24.21 11.21
CA ASN A 55 -7.27 -24.38 12.65
C ASN A 55 -7.40 -23.01 13.33
N VAL A 56 -8.25 -22.93 14.35
CA VAL A 56 -8.45 -21.73 15.16
C VAL A 56 -7.89 -21.91 16.56
N LYS A 57 -7.48 -20.82 17.21
CA LYS A 57 -6.77 -20.83 18.49
C LYS A 57 -7.49 -21.59 19.61
N VAL A 58 -8.80 -21.77 19.53
CA VAL A 58 -9.62 -22.47 20.53
C VAL A 58 -9.62 -23.99 20.33
N GLY A 59 -8.80 -24.54 19.42
CA GLY A 59 -8.72 -25.97 19.13
C GLY A 59 -9.82 -26.49 18.20
N VAL A 60 -10.63 -25.62 17.62
CA VAL A 60 -11.66 -25.98 16.64
C VAL A 60 -11.04 -26.07 15.26
N LYS A 61 -11.29 -27.18 14.57
CA LYS A 61 -10.91 -27.42 13.18
C LYS A 61 -12.13 -27.20 12.27
N LEU A 62 -12.01 -26.30 11.32
CA LEU A 62 -13.01 -26.04 10.30
C LEU A 62 -12.56 -26.62 8.98
N MET A 63 -13.49 -27.10 8.17
CA MET A 63 -13.22 -27.60 6.82
C MET A 63 -14.14 -26.90 5.84
N CYS A 64 -13.60 -26.53 4.68
CA CYS A 64 -14.37 -25.93 3.60
C CYS A 64 -13.82 -26.35 2.22
N ASP A 65 -14.67 -26.28 1.21
CA ASP A 65 -14.30 -26.62 -0.16
C ASP A 65 -13.67 -25.43 -0.89
N LYS A 66 -14.02 -24.21 -0.45
CA LYS A 66 -13.51 -22.96 -1.03
C LYS A 66 -13.06 -22.00 0.07
N LEU A 67 -11.93 -21.34 -0.15
CA LEU A 67 -11.31 -20.40 0.79
C LEU A 67 -11.09 -19.05 0.14
N ILE A 68 -11.57 -17.99 0.77
CA ILE A 68 -11.22 -16.61 0.42
C ILE A 68 -10.29 -16.08 1.52
N TYR A 69 -9.01 -15.91 1.18
CA TYR A 69 -7.99 -15.44 2.12
C TYR A 69 -7.89 -13.91 2.06
N ALA A 70 -8.75 -13.23 2.84
CA ALA A 70 -8.96 -11.78 2.80
C ALA A 70 -8.42 -11.06 4.05
N THR A 71 -7.20 -11.39 4.48
CA THR A 71 -6.61 -10.85 5.73
C THR A 71 -6.14 -9.39 5.64
N GLY A 72 -6.08 -8.84 4.44
CA GLY A 72 -5.58 -7.49 4.18
C GLY A 72 -4.07 -7.33 4.41
N PRO A 73 -3.48 -6.21 3.95
CA PRO A 73 -2.04 -5.96 4.03
C PRO A 73 -1.61 -5.23 5.32
N THR A 74 -2.53 -4.87 6.21
CA THR A 74 -2.28 -4.03 7.39
C THR A 74 -2.77 -4.66 8.69
N SER A 75 -2.77 -5.99 8.78
CA SER A 75 -3.26 -6.71 9.95
C SER A 75 -2.18 -6.98 11.00
N ASN A 76 -0.94 -7.22 10.59
CA ASN A 76 0.16 -7.58 11.48
C ASN A 76 1.17 -6.43 11.52
N PRO A 77 1.23 -5.63 12.61
CA PRO A 77 2.18 -4.54 12.73
C PRO A 77 3.61 -5.06 12.85
N ILE A 78 4.55 -4.40 12.20
CA ILE A 78 5.99 -4.66 12.37
C ILE A 78 6.50 -3.71 13.44
N VAL A 79 6.79 -4.23 14.63
CA VAL A 79 7.43 -3.46 15.70
C VAL A 79 8.92 -3.82 15.72
N PRO A 80 9.81 -2.88 15.41
CA PRO A 80 11.24 -3.13 15.47
C PRO A 80 11.66 -3.45 16.91
N THR A 81 12.59 -4.39 17.06
CA THR A 81 13.25 -4.63 18.33
C THR A 81 14.49 -3.74 18.40
N PHE A 82 14.55 -2.88 19.39
CA PHE A 82 15.73 -2.07 19.67
C PHE A 82 16.52 -2.66 20.84
N PRO A 83 17.87 -2.63 20.82
CA PRO A 83 18.64 -2.85 22.03
C PRO A 83 18.11 -1.94 23.13
N SER A 84 17.73 -2.52 24.27
CA SER A 84 17.08 -1.75 25.34
C SER A 84 17.65 -2.15 26.68
N GLU A 85 18.02 -1.14 27.49
CA GLU A 85 18.48 -1.31 28.87
C GLU A 85 17.85 -0.23 29.74
N GLY A 86 16.93 -0.64 30.62
CA GLY A 86 16.29 0.28 31.59
C GLY A 86 15.47 1.41 30.94
N PHE A 87 14.87 1.14 29.79
CA PHE A 87 13.96 2.07 29.14
C PHE A 87 12.53 1.78 29.60
N ASP A 88 11.91 2.72 30.29
CA ASP A 88 10.60 2.53 30.94
C ASP A 88 9.42 3.13 30.15
N SER A 89 9.70 3.98 29.15
CA SER A 89 8.64 4.58 28.32
C SER A 89 7.99 3.53 27.40
N PRO A 90 6.66 3.61 27.19
CA PRO A 90 5.97 2.68 26.29
C PRO A 90 6.45 2.80 24.83
N VAL A 91 6.64 1.64 24.18
CA VAL A 91 6.91 1.55 22.74
C VAL A 91 5.74 0.84 22.08
N VAL A 92 5.00 1.53 21.22
CA VAL A 92 3.81 0.97 20.56
C VAL A 92 3.85 1.18 19.05
N HIS A 93 3.07 0.39 18.32
CA HIS A 93 2.86 0.63 16.90
C HIS A 93 1.71 1.62 16.67
N SER A 94 1.79 2.42 15.62
CA SER A 94 0.78 3.41 15.23
C SER A 94 -0.63 2.84 15.01
N GLN A 95 -0.77 1.52 14.90
CA GLN A 95 -2.07 0.84 14.80
C GLN A 95 -2.98 1.13 16.01
N VAL A 96 -2.40 1.30 17.20
CA VAL A 96 -3.16 1.58 18.43
C VAL A 96 -3.20 3.06 18.79
N MET A 97 -2.77 3.94 17.89
CA MET A 97 -2.66 5.38 18.14
C MET A 97 -3.98 6.01 18.59
N GLY A 98 -5.10 5.63 17.94
CA GLY A 98 -6.42 6.18 18.29
C GLY A 98 -6.85 5.87 19.72
N GLU A 99 -6.50 4.68 20.21
CA GLU A 99 -6.79 4.25 21.59
C GLU A 99 -5.84 4.91 22.61
N ARG A 100 -4.59 5.17 22.20
CA ARG A 100 -3.54 5.70 23.08
C ARG A 100 -3.49 7.22 23.14
N LEU A 101 -4.03 7.92 22.16
CA LEU A 101 -3.93 9.37 22.08
C LEU A 101 -4.47 10.12 23.32
N PRO A 102 -5.63 9.76 23.90
CA PRO A 102 -6.12 10.42 25.12
C PRO A 102 -5.13 10.25 26.29
N TRP A 103 -4.61 9.03 26.47
CA TRP A 103 -3.64 8.78 27.53
C TRP A 103 -2.32 9.54 27.32
N ILE A 104 -1.82 9.59 26.07
CA ILE A 104 -0.61 10.35 25.71
C ILE A 104 -0.83 11.84 26.03
N GLN A 105 -1.99 12.37 25.68
CA GLN A 105 -2.32 13.76 25.88
C GLN A 105 -2.31 14.17 27.37
N GLU A 106 -2.72 13.27 28.25
CA GLU A 106 -2.77 13.51 29.69
C GLU A 106 -1.43 13.27 30.39
N ASN A 107 -0.63 12.29 29.92
CA ASN A 107 0.51 11.77 30.68
C ASN A 107 1.87 12.06 30.04
N CYS A 108 1.92 12.53 28.80
CA CYS A 108 3.18 12.76 28.07
C CYS A 108 3.30 14.25 27.68
N LYS A 109 4.54 14.72 27.60
CA LYS A 109 4.87 16.05 27.06
C LYS A 109 5.69 15.93 25.78
N ARG A 110 6.46 14.87 25.65
CA ARG A 110 7.37 14.64 24.54
C ARG A 110 7.24 13.23 23.99
N THR A 111 6.90 13.13 22.72
CA THR A 111 6.62 11.85 22.06
C THR A 111 7.56 11.66 20.88
N THR A 112 8.12 10.45 20.73
CA THR A 112 8.95 10.08 19.58
C THR A 112 8.12 9.33 18.56
N VAL A 113 8.20 9.73 17.28
CA VAL A 113 7.61 9.02 16.14
C VAL A 113 8.71 8.48 15.24
N ILE A 114 8.68 7.18 14.95
CA ILE A 114 9.68 6.52 14.10
C ILE A 114 9.04 6.07 12.79
N GLY A 115 9.45 6.65 11.66
CA GLY A 115 8.98 6.29 10.32
C GLY A 115 8.81 7.50 9.40
N GLY A 116 8.67 7.27 8.09
CA GLY A 116 8.59 8.34 7.08
C GLY A 116 7.43 8.18 6.07
N ALA A 117 6.51 7.22 6.29
CA ALA A 117 5.35 6.98 5.43
C ALA A 117 4.07 7.64 5.99
N LYS A 118 2.94 7.46 5.31
CA LYS A 118 1.65 8.12 5.64
C LYS A 118 1.27 8.03 7.12
N SER A 119 1.40 6.85 7.73
CA SER A 119 1.07 6.68 9.15
C SER A 119 1.92 7.58 10.07
N ALA A 120 3.20 7.82 9.74
CA ALA A 120 4.04 8.71 10.53
C ALA A 120 3.57 10.17 10.40
N PHE A 121 3.28 10.63 9.18
CA PHE A 121 2.74 11.97 8.94
C PHE A 121 1.43 12.21 9.70
N ASP A 122 0.51 11.24 9.64
CA ASP A 122 -0.77 11.35 10.34
C ASP A 122 -0.60 11.32 11.86
N THR A 123 0.28 10.46 12.37
CA THR A 123 0.60 10.38 13.82
C THR A 123 1.20 11.68 14.32
N VAL A 124 2.18 12.25 13.62
CA VAL A 124 2.79 13.54 13.98
C VAL A 124 1.74 14.66 13.97
N TYR A 125 0.90 14.71 12.93
CA TYR A 125 -0.19 15.68 12.86
C TYR A 125 -1.14 15.58 14.07
N MET A 126 -1.56 14.36 14.43
CA MET A 126 -2.45 14.12 15.57
C MET A 126 -1.80 14.52 16.90
N LEU A 127 -0.52 14.21 17.10
CA LEU A 127 0.22 14.56 18.30
C LEU A 127 0.39 16.08 18.45
N ILE A 128 0.72 16.80 17.40
CA ILE A 128 0.81 18.27 17.43
C ILE A 128 -0.55 18.87 17.79
N LYS A 129 -1.64 18.38 17.18
CA LYS A 129 -3.01 18.82 17.50
C LYS A 129 -3.39 18.53 18.96
N ALA A 130 -2.80 17.51 19.57
CA ALA A 130 -2.95 17.17 20.99
C ALA A 130 -1.99 17.95 21.90
N GLY A 131 -1.21 18.90 21.37
CA GLY A 131 -0.30 19.75 22.15
C GLY A 131 1.02 19.09 22.55
N GLN A 132 1.40 17.97 21.90
CA GLN A 132 2.63 17.26 22.17
C GLN A 132 3.84 17.90 21.48
N LYS A 133 4.99 17.86 22.15
CA LYS A 133 6.30 18.05 21.50
C LYS A 133 6.70 16.73 20.83
N VAL A 134 7.13 16.79 19.57
CA VAL A 134 7.41 15.59 18.78
C VAL A 134 8.86 15.54 18.31
N ASP A 135 9.58 14.46 18.64
CA ASP A 135 10.82 14.07 17.96
C ASP A 135 10.49 13.08 16.87
N TRP A 136 10.62 13.48 15.63
CA TRP A 136 10.28 12.65 14.48
C TRP A 136 11.53 12.08 13.82
N VAL A 137 11.76 10.76 14.02
CA VAL A 137 12.91 10.05 13.48
C VAL A 137 12.56 9.42 12.14
N ILE A 138 13.26 9.85 11.11
CA ILE A 138 13.14 9.32 9.74
C ILE A 138 14.49 8.80 9.32
N ARG A 139 14.57 7.48 9.06
CA ARG A 139 15.83 6.89 8.61
C ARG A 139 16.32 7.54 7.31
N ASP A 140 17.63 7.68 7.20
CA ASP A 140 18.28 8.17 5.99
C ASP A 140 18.44 7.02 4.98
N SER A 141 17.34 6.64 4.37
CA SER A 141 17.27 5.53 3.41
C SER A 141 16.60 5.98 2.12
N PRO A 142 16.77 5.24 1.02
CA PRO A 142 16.12 5.55 -0.25
C PRO A 142 14.60 5.66 -0.17
N SER A 143 13.98 5.01 0.81
CA SER A 143 12.54 5.12 1.01
C SER A 143 12.12 6.52 1.45
N GLY A 144 12.98 7.23 2.21
CA GLY A 144 12.81 8.61 2.65
C GLY A 144 11.42 8.95 3.18
N PRO A 145 11.10 10.23 3.31
CA PRO A 145 9.74 10.66 3.55
C PRO A 145 8.84 10.43 2.33
N MET A 146 7.58 10.11 2.59
CA MET A 146 6.55 10.00 1.55
C MET A 146 6.32 11.34 0.85
N SER A 147 6.02 11.31 -0.44
CA SER A 147 5.57 12.47 -1.19
C SER A 147 4.09 12.74 -0.92
N LEU A 148 3.73 13.91 -0.43
CA LEU A 148 2.33 14.28 -0.20
C LEU A 148 1.89 15.36 -1.19
N SER A 149 0.88 15.04 -2.00
CA SER A 149 0.19 15.99 -2.86
C SER A 149 -0.64 16.97 -2.05
N ALA A 150 -0.82 18.17 -2.57
CA ALA A 150 -1.82 19.10 -2.07
C ALA A 150 -3.23 18.48 -2.14
N PRO A 151 -4.18 18.85 -1.27
CA PRO A 151 -5.55 18.37 -1.32
C PRO A 151 -6.29 18.80 -2.59
N THR A 152 -5.86 19.91 -3.19
CA THR A 152 -6.41 20.44 -4.45
C THR A 152 -5.34 20.56 -5.53
N PHE A 153 -5.69 20.20 -6.76
CA PHE A 153 -4.84 20.41 -7.93
C PHE A 153 -5.12 21.80 -8.53
N ILE A 154 -4.09 22.64 -8.57
CA ILE A 154 -4.12 24.04 -9.06
C ILE A 154 -5.18 24.90 -8.34
N GLY A 155 -5.60 24.49 -7.12
CA GLY A 155 -6.65 25.21 -6.37
C GLY A 155 -8.09 25.10 -6.95
N LEU A 156 -8.30 24.30 -8.02
CA LEU A 156 -9.58 24.24 -8.74
C LEU A 156 -10.33 22.93 -8.49
N TRP A 157 -9.62 21.81 -8.39
CA TRP A 157 -10.22 20.47 -8.24
C TRP A 157 -9.61 19.75 -7.05
N SER A 158 -10.40 18.87 -6.44
CA SER A 158 -9.84 17.89 -5.51
C SER A 158 -8.74 17.08 -6.22
N THR A 159 -7.62 16.85 -5.55
CA THR A 159 -6.55 16.01 -6.11
C THR A 159 -7.04 14.59 -6.37
N VAL A 160 -7.97 14.07 -5.53
CA VAL A 160 -8.60 12.76 -5.74
C VAL A 160 -9.39 12.74 -7.04
N ASP A 161 -10.22 13.76 -7.29
CA ASP A 161 -10.99 13.86 -8.54
C ASP A 161 -10.07 14.00 -9.75
N HIS A 162 -9.00 14.82 -9.64
CA HIS A 162 -8.03 14.98 -10.71
C HIS A 162 -7.35 13.67 -11.10
N VAL A 163 -6.79 12.93 -10.13
CA VAL A 163 -6.11 11.65 -10.40
C VAL A 163 -7.05 10.56 -10.86
N SER A 164 -8.36 10.72 -10.63
CA SER A 164 -9.40 9.82 -11.10
C SER A 164 -9.74 10.00 -12.58
N THR A 165 -9.27 11.10 -13.21
CA THR A 165 -9.55 11.37 -14.61
C THR A 165 -8.72 10.50 -15.55
N ARG A 166 -9.29 10.17 -16.72
CA ARG A 166 -8.55 9.48 -17.79
C ARG A 166 -7.37 10.30 -18.29
N MET A 167 -7.47 11.61 -18.25
CA MET A 167 -6.41 12.53 -18.63
C MET A 167 -5.19 12.36 -17.70
N ALA A 168 -5.37 12.49 -16.39
CA ALA A 168 -4.29 12.31 -15.42
C ALA A 168 -3.66 10.92 -15.52
N ALA A 169 -4.48 9.87 -15.65
CA ALA A 169 -4.00 8.50 -15.83
C ALA A 169 -3.19 8.31 -17.12
N SER A 170 -3.45 9.07 -18.18
CA SER A 170 -2.69 9.00 -19.43
C SER A 170 -1.25 9.52 -19.27
N PHE A 171 -1.01 10.43 -18.34
CA PHE A 171 0.32 10.93 -17.98
C PHE A 171 1.09 9.97 -17.03
N SER A 172 0.47 8.90 -16.55
CA SER A 172 1.16 7.90 -15.75
C SER A 172 1.50 6.66 -16.60
N PRO A 173 2.79 6.35 -16.83
CA PRO A 173 3.19 5.13 -17.52
C PRO A 173 2.72 3.89 -16.78
N SER A 174 1.68 3.24 -17.30
CA SER A 174 1.09 2.06 -16.69
C SER A 174 1.06 0.89 -17.68
N ILE A 175 1.48 -0.30 -17.21
CA ILE A 175 1.41 -1.53 -18.00
C ILE A 175 -0.03 -1.91 -18.34
N MET A 176 -0.99 -1.40 -17.56
CA MET A 176 -2.42 -1.61 -17.75
C MET A 176 -3.01 -0.71 -18.84
N ASN A 177 -2.28 0.31 -19.29
CA ASN A 177 -2.72 1.24 -20.33
C ASN A 177 -1.68 1.34 -21.45
N THR A 178 -1.55 0.28 -22.25
CA THR A 178 -0.55 0.17 -23.31
C THR A 178 -1.16 0.15 -24.72
N SER A 179 -2.30 0.80 -24.91
CA SER A 179 -3.02 0.88 -26.19
C SER A 179 -3.68 2.24 -26.42
N GLY A 180 -4.09 2.50 -27.63
CA GLY A 180 -4.83 3.71 -28.01
C GLY A 180 -3.94 4.92 -28.34
N PHE A 181 -4.61 6.03 -28.73
CA PHE A 181 -3.95 7.26 -29.18
C PHE A 181 -3.08 7.89 -28.09
N TRP A 182 -3.63 8.11 -26.90
CA TRP A 182 -2.92 8.78 -25.80
C TRP A 182 -1.69 8.02 -25.33
N TYR A 183 -1.75 6.68 -25.28
CA TYR A 183 -0.58 5.88 -24.99
C TYR A 183 0.51 6.06 -26.05
N ARG A 184 0.14 5.99 -27.36
CA ARG A 184 1.11 6.18 -28.45
C ARG A 184 1.72 7.57 -28.41
N LEU A 185 0.92 8.60 -28.16
CA LEU A 185 1.41 9.96 -28.05
C LEU A 185 2.29 10.14 -26.81
N LEU A 186 1.76 9.95 -25.60
CA LEU A 186 2.42 10.34 -24.35
C LEU A 186 3.55 9.38 -23.93
N GLN A 187 3.41 8.08 -24.21
CA GLN A 187 4.37 7.09 -23.72
C GLN A 187 5.36 6.62 -24.79
N ARG A 188 5.00 6.69 -26.09
CA ARG A 188 5.81 6.16 -27.16
C ARG A 188 6.53 7.24 -27.98
N SER A 189 5.99 8.46 -28.08
CA SER A 189 6.64 9.54 -28.82
C SER A 189 7.60 10.35 -27.94
N TYR A 190 8.61 10.95 -28.54
CA TYR A 190 9.55 11.83 -27.84
C TYR A 190 8.87 13.08 -27.26
N PRO A 191 8.06 13.85 -28.05
CA PRO A 191 7.36 15.01 -27.50
C PRO A 191 6.37 14.64 -26.39
N GLY A 192 5.68 13.52 -26.49
CA GLY A 192 4.75 13.08 -25.45
C GLY A 192 5.45 12.74 -24.13
N ARG A 193 6.65 12.17 -24.17
CA ARG A 193 7.44 11.93 -22.96
C ARG A 193 7.90 13.24 -22.31
N ILE A 194 8.19 14.26 -23.10
CA ILE A 194 8.45 15.61 -22.56
C ILE A 194 7.20 16.17 -21.89
N MET A 195 6.04 16.06 -22.52
CA MET A 195 4.76 16.47 -21.91
C MET A 195 4.49 15.74 -20.58
N THR A 196 4.72 14.44 -20.54
CA THR A 196 4.61 13.64 -19.30
C THR A 196 5.57 14.14 -18.22
N SER A 197 6.82 14.45 -18.59
CA SER A 197 7.81 15.01 -17.65
C SER A 197 7.40 16.38 -17.13
N ILE A 198 6.87 17.25 -17.99
CA ILE A 198 6.38 18.58 -17.60
C ILE A 198 5.21 18.44 -16.63
N TYR A 199 4.23 17.60 -16.92
CA TYR A 199 3.08 17.34 -16.03
C TYR A 199 3.53 16.96 -14.62
N TRP A 200 4.46 16.02 -14.50
CA TRP A 200 4.94 15.56 -13.20
C TRP A 200 5.87 16.59 -12.51
N ARG A 201 6.61 17.40 -13.27
CA ARG A 201 7.39 18.52 -12.70
C ARG A 201 6.46 19.59 -12.12
N VAL A 202 5.39 19.95 -12.83
CA VAL A 202 4.38 20.90 -12.33
C VAL A 202 3.70 20.34 -11.07
N SER A 203 3.28 19.08 -11.10
CA SER A 203 2.69 18.42 -9.92
C SER A 203 3.63 18.41 -8.72
N THR A 204 4.92 18.14 -8.95
CA THR A 204 5.97 18.19 -7.92
C THR A 204 6.14 19.59 -7.35
N PHE A 205 6.21 20.60 -8.23
CA PHE A 205 6.35 21.98 -7.80
C PHE A 205 5.18 22.45 -6.96
N LEU A 206 3.95 22.20 -7.38
CA LEU A 206 2.74 22.55 -6.63
C LEU A 206 2.71 21.87 -5.26
N SER A 207 3.07 20.58 -5.21
CA SER A 207 3.13 19.83 -3.95
C SER A 207 4.23 20.35 -3.02
N ALA A 208 5.40 20.71 -3.56
CA ALA A 208 6.50 21.27 -2.79
C ALA A 208 6.18 22.66 -2.24
N GLN A 209 5.51 23.50 -3.02
CA GLN A 209 5.04 24.82 -2.58
C GLN A 209 4.01 24.69 -1.44
N HIS A 210 3.07 23.77 -1.58
CA HIS A 210 2.06 23.51 -0.55
C HIS A 210 2.68 22.97 0.74
N ALA A 211 3.64 22.05 0.65
CA ALA A 211 4.37 21.52 1.79
C ALA A 211 5.28 22.56 2.45
N GLY A 212 5.83 23.49 1.68
CA GLY A 212 6.77 24.49 2.15
C GLY A 212 8.16 23.93 2.46
N TYR A 213 8.61 22.92 1.70
CA TYR A 213 10.00 22.45 1.78
C TYR A 213 10.96 23.61 1.56
N GLY A 214 12.04 23.71 2.35
CA GLY A 214 13.00 24.81 2.31
C GLY A 214 12.61 26.03 3.16
N THR A 215 11.44 26.05 3.79
CA THR A 215 11.08 27.15 4.72
C THR A 215 11.84 27.06 6.04
N SER A 216 12.30 25.87 6.42
CA SER A 216 13.18 25.60 7.55
C SER A 216 14.02 24.36 7.27
N GLU A 217 15.08 24.15 8.06
CA GLU A 217 15.92 22.95 7.97
C GLU A 217 15.10 21.67 8.21
N ASP A 218 14.20 21.70 9.18
CA ASP A 218 13.34 20.54 9.47
C ASP A 218 12.35 20.26 8.35
N MET A 219 11.75 21.26 7.73
CA MET A 219 10.87 21.06 6.59
C MET A 219 11.63 20.51 5.38
N GLU A 220 12.91 20.90 5.18
CA GLU A 220 13.73 20.33 4.10
C GLU A 220 14.02 18.85 4.31
N LYS A 221 14.17 18.37 5.55
CA LYS A 221 14.32 16.94 5.88
C LYS A 221 13.12 16.09 5.46
N LEU A 222 11.95 16.71 5.24
CA LEU A 222 10.74 16.03 4.74
C LEU A 222 10.67 15.95 3.21
N ARG A 223 11.64 16.51 2.48
CA ARG A 223 11.64 16.43 1.02
C ARG A 223 11.74 14.98 0.55
N PRO A 224 10.83 14.54 -0.34
CA PRO A 224 10.83 13.18 -0.86
C PRO A 224 12.14 12.79 -1.56
N GLN A 225 12.53 11.53 -1.42
CA GLN A 225 13.70 10.96 -2.04
C GLN A 225 13.33 10.12 -3.28
N PRO A 226 14.19 10.01 -4.31
CA PRO A 226 15.50 10.69 -4.46
C PRO A 226 15.34 12.18 -4.68
N ASN A 227 16.22 12.98 -4.06
CA ASN A 227 16.17 14.44 -4.20
C ASN A 227 16.36 14.87 -5.66
N GLY A 228 15.57 15.85 -6.12
CA GLY A 228 15.63 16.38 -7.48
C GLY A 228 14.80 15.61 -8.53
N TYR A 229 14.33 14.40 -8.23
CA TYR A 229 13.54 13.59 -9.18
C TYR A 229 12.02 13.75 -9.05
N GLY A 230 11.56 14.46 -8.02
CA GLY A 230 10.17 14.80 -7.81
C GLY A 230 9.28 13.64 -7.35
N MET A 231 7.99 13.93 -7.23
CA MET A 231 7.02 12.97 -6.67
C MET A 231 6.79 11.74 -7.57
N PHE A 232 6.95 11.86 -8.89
CA PHE A 232 6.81 10.71 -9.79
C PHE A 232 7.75 9.56 -9.40
N TRP A 233 8.98 9.88 -9.04
CA TRP A 233 10.01 8.94 -8.63
C TRP A 233 10.15 8.83 -7.10
N GLY A 234 9.18 9.32 -6.35
CA GLY A 234 9.22 9.28 -4.88
C GLY A 234 9.28 7.85 -4.34
N SER A 235 10.41 7.48 -3.75
CA SER A 235 10.66 6.12 -3.22
C SER A 235 9.83 5.77 -2.00
N GLY A 236 9.39 6.78 -1.22
CA GLY A 236 8.53 6.62 -0.06
C GLY A 236 7.05 6.43 -0.42
N GLY A 237 6.71 6.50 -1.71
CA GLY A 237 5.33 6.49 -2.19
C GLY A 237 4.71 7.88 -2.30
N ILE A 238 3.46 7.91 -2.76
CA ILE A 238 2.68 9.13 -2.96
C ILE A 238 1.41 9.04 -2.09
N GLY A 239 1.10 10.12 -1.39
CA GLY A 239 -0.13 10.28 -0.62
C GLY A 239 -0.76 11.65 -0.84
N ILE A 240 -1.82 11.94 -0.11
CA ILE A 240 -2.49 13.23 -0.12
C ILE A 240 -2.51 13.78 1.31
N ALA A 241 -2.17 15.06 1.46
CA ALA A 241 -2.38 15.81 2.69
C ALA A 241 -3.88 16.09 2.81
N SER A 242 -4.61 15.24 3.55
CA SER A 242 -6.08 15.24 3.55
C SER A 242 -6.68 16.46 4.24
N ALA A 243 -6.06 16.93 5.35
CA ALA A 243 -6.52 18.13 6.03
C ALA A 243 -5.93 19.38 5.35
N PRO A 244 -6.75 20.40 5.04
CA PRO A 244 -6.25 21.63 4.40
C PRO A 244 -5.17 22.33 5.20
N GLU A 245 -5.27 22.29 6.53
CA GLU A 245 -4.31 22.89 7.47
C GLU A 245 -3.09 22.00 7.78
N PHE A 246 -3.01 20.79 7.22
CA PHE A 246 -2.01 19.77 7.57
C PHE A 246 -0.58 20.32 7.66
N TRP A 247 -0.12 20.95 6.58
CA TRP A 247 1.23 21.50 6.53
C TRP A 247 1.42 22.73 7.43
N ASN A 248 0.36 23.52 7.62
CA ASN A 248 0.42 24.66 8.57
C ASN A 248 0.59 24.17 10.00
N VAL A 249 -0.11 23.10 10.38
CA VAL A 249 0.03 22.46 11.69
C VAL A 249 1.44 21.90 11.87
N LEU A 250 2.01 21.23 10.86
CA LEU A 250 3.38 20.72 10.94
C LEU A 250 4.42 21.87 11.10
N ARG A 251 4.30 22.93 10.29
CA ARG A 251 5.24 24.07 10.35
C ARG A 251 5.13 24.89 11.64
N GLY A 252 3.94 24.98 12.21
CA GLY A 252 3.69 25.72 13.46
C GLY A 252 3.82 24.90 14.74
N GLY A 253 3.96 23.58 14.62
CA GLY A 253 4.06 22.67 15.75
C GLY A 253 5.47 22.58 16.35
N ASP A 254 5.55 22.11 17.59
CA ASP A 254 6.85 21.81 18.25
C ASP A 254 7.34 20.43 17.78
N VAL A 255 7.96 20.40 16.59
CA VAL A 255 8.46 19.17 15.94
C VAL A 255 9.94 19.33 15.61
N THR A 256 10.74 18.40 16.09
CA THR A 256 12.16 18.26 15.70
C THR A 256 12.32 17.06 14.78
N ILE A 257 12.72 17.28 13.54
CA ILE A 257 12.90 16.19 12.56
C ILE A 257 14.35 15.73 12.57
N ARG A 258 14.54 14.44 12.84
CA ARG A 258 15.85 13.79 12.94
C ARG A 258 16.03 12.78 11.81
N LYS A 259 17.05 12.97 10.99
CA LYS A 259 17.49 11.98 10.02
C LYS A 259 18.43 11.00 10.71
N GLY A 260 18.13 9.69 10.65
CA GLY A 260 18.97 8.68 11.26
C GLY A 260 18.20 7.41 11.63
N GLU A 261 18.90 6.45 12.19
CA GLU A 261 18.34 5.20 12.69
C GLU A 261 18.48 5.13 14.21
N VAL A 262 17.46 4.62 14.88
CA VAL A 262 17.53 4.35 16.31
C VAL A 262 18.53 3.22 16.55
N ALA A 263 19.53 3.49 17.38
CA ALA A 263 20.56 2.54 17.79
C ALA A 263 20.14 1.77 19.04
N SER A 264 19.64 2.48 20.06
CA SER A 264 19.23 1.89 21.33
C SER A 264 18.24 2.76 22.09
N LEU A 265 17.60 2.14 23.07
CA LEU A 265 16.75 2.76 24.08
C LEU A 265 17.41 2.49 25.46
N SER A 266 17.54 3.50 26.32
CA SER A 266 18.31 3.36 27.56
C SER A 266 17.67 4.07 28.75
N HIS A 267 18.28 3.88 29.94
CA HIS A 267 17.91 4.51 31.20
C HIS A 267 17.63 6.03 31.06
N GLY A 268 16.65 6.52 31.81
CA GLY A 268 16.20 7.91 31.72
C GLY A 268 15.34 8.19 30.49
N ASN A 269 14.79 7.14 29.89
CA ASN A 269 13.94 7.22 28.70
C ASN A 269 14.63 7.87 27.49
N VAL A 270 15.89 7.57 27.31
CA VAL A 270 16.74 8.13 26.25
C VAL A 270 16.65 7.27 24.98
N VAL A 271 16.35 7.93 23.87
CA VAL A 271 16.48 7.39 22.51
C VAL A 271 17.82 7.82 21.93
N SER A 272 18.68 6.86 21.57
CA SER A 272 19.97 7.13 20.92
C SER A 272 19.93 6.75 19.46
N LEU A 273 20.44 7.62 18.59
CA LEU A 273 20.57 7.39 17.17
C LEU A 273 21.98 6.89 16.83
N ARG A 274 22.14 6.23 15.68
CA ARG A 274 23.43 5.70 15.22
C ARG A 274 24.49 6.76 14.93
N ASP A 275 24.08 7.99 14.69
CA ASP A 275 24.97 9.14 14.49
C ASP A 275 25.50 9.77 15.79
N GLY A 276 25.12 9.20 16.95
CA GLY A 276 25.54 9.62 18.29
C GLY A 276 24.61 10.66 18.95
N HIS A 277 23.61 11.17 18.26
CA HIS A 277 22.60 12.05 18.88
C HIS A 277 21.70 11.24 19.82
N SER A 278 21.35 11.85 20.96
CA SER A 278 20.43 11.27 21.94
C SER A 278 19.45 12.31 22.45
N PHE A 279 18.26 11.87 22.84
CA PHE A 279 17.21 12.72 23.39
C PHE A 279 16.24 11.90 24.25
N GLU A 280 15.59 12.56 25.20
CA GLU A 280 14.60 11.94 26.08
C GLU A 280 13.21 11.94 25.44
N THR A 281 12.39 10.96 25.84
CA THR A 281 10.99 10.82 25.37
C THR A 281 10.11 10.15 26.40
N ASP A 282 8.85 10.56 26.49
CA ASP A 282 7.86 9.95 27.40
C ASP A 282 7.16 8.76 26.73
N PHE A 283 7.16 8.70 25.38
CA PHE A 283 6.43 7.69 24.62
C PHE A 283 7.02 7.52 23.22
N VAL A 284 7.09 6.28 22.74
CA VAL A 284 7.60 5.95 21.39
C VAL A 284 6.51 5.30 20.54
N ILE A 285 6.27 5.86 19.36
CA ILE A 285 5.32 5.33 18.38
C ILE A 285 6.08 4.91 17.12
N THR A 286 6.02 3.62 16.81
CA THR A 286 6.62 3.07 15.60
C THR A 286 5.61 3.07 14.45
N CYS A 287 5.93 3.80 13.38
CA CYS A 287 5.19 3.86 12.12
C CYS A 287 5.94 3.07 11.05
N THR A 288 6.27 1.81 11.37
CA THR A 288 7.20 0.98 10.63
C THR A 288 6.55 0.00 9.66
N GLY A 289 5.23 0.15 9.50
CA GLY A 289 4.44 -0.62 8.55
C GLY A 289 3.98 -1.98 9.07
N TYR A 290 3.57 -2.84 8.14
CA TYR A 290 2.88 -4.08 8.43
C TYR A 290 3.44 -5.24 7.62
N ASP A 291 3.37 -6.44 8.18
CA ASP A 291 3.58 -7.69 7.47
C ASP A 291 2.33 -8.06 6.65
N LYS A 292 2.54 -8.80 5.55
CA LYS A 292 1.49 -9.12 4.56
C LYS A 292 0.39 -10.09 5.03
N GLY A 293 0.47 -10.58 6.25
CA GLY A 293 -0.65 -11.33 6.84
C GLY A 293 -0.81 -12.78 6.41
N TYR A 294 0.22 -13.41 5.83
CA TYR A 294 0.17 -14.84 5.44
C TYR A 294 0.64 -15.80 6.54
N LEU A 295 0.73 -15.33 7.77
CA LEU A 295 1.32 -16.09 8.89
C LEU A 295 0.55 -17.37 9.25
N ALA A 296 -0.73 -17.46 8.89
CA ALA A 296 -1.51 -18.67 9.11
C ALA A 296 -1.25 -19.78 8.07
N MET A 297 -0.51 -19.50 7.00
CA MET A 297 -0.10 -20.50 6.02
C MET A 297 1.29 -21.04 6.37
N THR A 298 1.49 -22.36 6.26
CA THR A 298 2.83 -22.95 6.38
C THR A 298 3.74 -22.46 5.25
N PRO A 299 5.06 -22.50 5.40
CA PRO A 299 5.99 -22.11 4.34
C PRO A 299 5.75 -22.85 3.02
N GLU A 300 5.49 -24.15 3.10
CA GLU A 300 5.23 -25.02 1.93
C GLU A 300 3.94 -24.61 1.21
N LEU A 301 2.87 -24.34 1.97
CA LEU A 301 1.60 -23.89 1.41
C LEU A 301 1.72 -22.48 0.80
N ARG A 302 2.52 -21.61 1.42
CA ARG A 302 2.82 -20.29 0.85
C ARG A 302 3.53 -20.38 -0.49
N GLU A 303 4.51 -21.27 -0.62
CA GLU A 303 5.21 -21.51 -1.86
C GLU A 303 4.27 -22.04 -2.93
N GLN A 304 3.45 -23.05 -2.62
CA GLN A 304 2.42 -23.59 -3.50
C GLN A 304 1.42 -22.51 -3.94
N CYS A 305 1.11 -21.57 -3.06
CA CYS A 305 0.25 -20.43 -3.38
C CYS A 305 0.99 -19.24 -4.03
N GLY A 306 2.26 -19.36 -4.41
CA GLY A 306 3.01 -18.28 -5.06
C GLY A 306 3.29 -17.06 -4.15
N LEU A 307 3.35 -17.28 -2.83
CA LEU A 307 3.57 -16.27 -1.80
C LEU A 307 4.95 -16.44 -1.15
N TYR A 308 5.99 -16.15 -1.90
CA TYR A 308 7.37 -16.33 -1.44
C TYR A 308 7.79 -15.29 -0.39
N TYR A 309 8.67 -15.69 0.54
CA TYR A 309 9.21 -14.79 1.57
C TYR A 309 10.18 -13.77 0.98
N SER A 310 11.00 -14.17 0.03
CA SER A 310 11.98 -13.28 -0.59
C SER A 310 11.96 -13.38 -2.11
N LEU A 311 12.58 -12.39 -2.76
CA LEU A 311 12.80 -12.44 -4.19
C LEU A 311 13.76 -13.58 -4.57
N ASP A 312 14.74 -13.87 -3.71
CA ASP A 312 15.74 -14.90 -3.96
C ASP A 312 15.14 -16.30 -3.93
N ASP A 313 14.21 -16.58 -3.02
CA ASP A 313 13.50 -17.87 -2.95
C ASP A 313 12.70 -18.16 -4.21
N SER A 314 12.22 -17.14 -4.91
CA SER A 314 11.45 -17.31 -6.14
C SER A 314 12.29 -17.31 -7.43
N LYS A 315 13.59 -16.96 -7.37
CA LYS A 315 14.43 -16.81 -8.58
C LYS A 315 14.65 -18.10 -9.37
N SER A 316 14.78 -19.23 -8.69
CA SER A 316 15.01 -20.52 -9.36
C SER A 316 13.86 -20.89 -10.31
N ARG A 317 12.61 -20.59 -9.93
CA ARG A 317 11.43 -20.91 -10.72
C ARG A 317 11.02 -19.80 -11.68
N TYR A 318 11.15 -18.53 -11.27
CA TYR A 318 10.58 -17.40 -12.00
C TYR A 318 11.62 -16.47 -12.64
N GLY A 319 12.91 -16.80 -12.57
CA GLY A 319 13.98 -15.92 -13.07
C GLY A 319 13.87 -15.59 -14.56
N GLU A 320 13.56 -16.59 -15.39
CA GLU A 320 13.42 -16.42 -16.84
C GLU A 320 12.18 -15.57 -17.18
N ILE A 321 11.04 -15.88 -16.55
CA ILE A 321 9.79 -15.16 -16.81
C ILE A 321 9.88 -13.71 -16.29
N ASP A 322 10.58 -13.47 -15.18
CA ASP A 322 10.85 -12.13 -14.66
C ASP A 322 11.75 -11.32 -15.62
N ALA A 323 12.72 -11.93 -16.25
CA ALA A 323 13.56 -11.29 -17.28
C ALA A 323 12.75 -10.92 -18.52
N ARG A 324 11.92 -11.85 -19.03
CA ARG A 324 10.97 -11.60 -20.13
C ARG A 324 10.01 -10.45 -19.78
N ALA A 325 9.46 -10.47 -18.59
CA ALA A 325 8.55 -9.44 -18.07
C ALA A 325 9.22 -8.06 -18.01
N ALA A 326 10.45 -7.97 -17.51
CA ALA A 326 11.21 -6.72 -17.49
C ALA A 326 11.43 -6.16 -18.90
N ALA A 327 11.78 -7.00 -19.87
CA ALA A 327 11.94 -6.62 -21.27
C ALA A 327 10.61 -6.12 -21.90
N ILE A 328 9.47 -6.74 -21.55
CA ILE A 328 8.14 -6.28 -21.97
C ILE A 328 7.86 -4.88 -21.45
N VAL A 329 8.13 -4.62 -20.17
CA VAL A 329 7.93 -3.29 -19.56
C VAL A 329 8.83 -2.25 -20.23
N ASP A 330 10.10 -2.55 -20.46
CA ASP A 330 11.04 -1.65 -21.14
C ASP A 330 10.62 -1.34 -22.57
N LYS A 331 10.10 -2.33 -23.29
CA LYS A 331 9.57 -2.15 -24.64
C LYS A 331 8.28 -1.33 -24.66
N LYS A 332 7.34 -1.60 -23.75
CA LYS A 332 6.03 -0.94 -23.74
C LYS A 332 6.09 0.45 -23.09
N LEU A 333 6.90 0.64 -22.07
CA LEU A 333 6.97 1.88 -21.27
C LEU A 333 8.41 2.45 -21.27
N PRO A 334 8.88 3.04 -22.38
CA PRO A 334 10.25 3.55 -22.48
C PRO A 334 10.59 4.64 -21.44
N PHE A 335 9.59 5.35 -20.93
CA PHE A 335 9.75 6.34 -19.86
C PHE A 335 10.31 5.72 -18.57
N LEU A 336 9.99 4.45 -18.29
CA LEU A 336 10.41 3.73 -17.09
C LEU A 336 11.70 2.92 -17.27
N ARG A 337 12.34 2.98 -18.43
CA ARG A 337 13.51 2.13 -18.74
C ARG A 337 14.68 2.39 -17.80
N ASN A 338 14.93 3.65 -17.47
CA ASN A 338 16.05 4.08 -16.65
C ASN A 338 15.52 4.86 -15.42
N PRO A 339 14.98 4.17 -14.41
CA PRO A 339 14.54 4.84 -13.19
C PRO A 339 15.76 5.40 -12.44
N PRO A 340 15.62 6.52 -11.70
CA PRO A 340 16.70 7.06 -10.89
C PRO A 340 17.05 6.07 -9.78
N ILE A 341 18.36 5.86 -9.57
CA ILE A 341 18.85 5.08 -8.44
C ILE A 341 19.21 6.05 -7.32
N PRO A 342 18.73 5.84 -6.08
CA PRO A 342 19.13 6.66 -4.95
C PRO A 342 20.64 6.61 -4.74
N ALA A 343 21.25 7.76 -4.45
CA ALA A 343 22.69 7.90 -4.33
C ALA A 343 23.32 7.14 -3.15
N CYS A 344 22.52 6.74 -2.16
CA CYS A 344 23.01 6.11 -0.93
C CYS A 344 23.26 4.60 -1.04
N GLY A 345 23.13 3.98 -2.20
CA GLY A 345 23.48 2.56 -2.42
C GLY A 345 22.76 1.53 -1.56
N TRP A 346 21.76 1.96 -0.77
CA TRP A 346 21.03 1.08 0.11
C TRP A 346 19.95 0.31 -0.65
N GLU A 347 20.04 -1.00 -0.64
CA GLU A 347 18.98 -1.86 -1.18
C GLU A 347 18.07 -2.35 -0.07
N SER A 348 16.77 -2.08 -0.18
CA SER A 348 15.84 -2.70 0.72
C SER A 348 15.72 -4.18 0.38
N LYS A 349 15.93 -5.02 1.39
CA LYS A 349 15.56 -6.43 1.31
C LYS A 349 14.10 -6.54 1.75
N PRO A 350 13.15 -6.74 0.83
CA PRO A 350 11.77 -6.94 1.24
C PRO A 350 11.65 -8.22 2.06
N SER A 351 10.87 -8.19 3.13
CA SER A 351 10.58 -9.37 3.95
C SER A 351 9.77 -10.44 3.21
N HIS A 352 9.19 -10.07 2.06
CA HIS A 352 8.41 -10.97 1.22
C HIS A 352 8.73 -10.74 -0.25
N GLY A 353 8.75 -11.81 -1.02
CA GLY A 353 8.81 -11.77 -2.47
C GLY A 353 7.56 -11.13 -3.10
N PRO A 354 7.60 -10.84 -4.40
CA PRO A 354 6.44 -10.37 -5.11
C PRO A 354 5.36 -11.46 -5.16
N SER A 355 4.08 -11.07 -5.06
CA SER A 355 2.97 -11.99 -5.30
C SER A 355 3.00 -12.53 -6.72
N ARG A 356 2.83 -13.84 -6.91
CA ARG A 356 2.76 -14.52 -8.21
C ARG A 356 1.33 -14.71 -8.71
N HIS A 357 0.35 -14.09 -8.04
CA HIS A 357 -1.06 -14.22 -8.37
C HIS A 357 -1.43 -13.52 -9.67
N TYR A 358 -2.12 -14.25 -10.54
CA TYR A 358 -2.78 -13.66 -11.70
C TYR A 358 -3.85 -12.68 -11.25
N ARG A 359 -3.85 -11.49 -11.82
CA ARG A 359 -4.73 -10.37 -11.44
C ARG A 359 -4.69 -10.02 -9.95
N ARG A 360 -3.61 -10.41 -9.26
CA ARG A 360 -3.48 -10.26 -7.80
C ARG A 360 -4.56 -11.00 -7.02
N LEU A 361 -5.10 -12.07 -7.54
CA LEU A 361 -6.27 -12.73 -6.96
C LEU A 361 -6.18 -14.26 -6.92
N ILE A 362 -5.72 -14.91 -7.99
CA ILE A 362 -5.69 -16.37 -8.10
C ILE A 362 -4.28 -16.91 -8.31
N VAL A 363 -4.06 -18.15 -7.91
CA VAL A 363 -2.81 -18.90 -8.09
C VAL A 363 -2.78 -19.50 -9.50
N PRO A 364 -1.86 -19.10 -10.40
CA PRO A 364 -1.85 -19.55 -11.79
C PRO A 364 -1.79 -21.07 -11.97
N GLU A 365 -0.90 -21.74 -11.24
CA GLU A 365 -0.74 -23.19 -11.31
C GLU A 365 -2.00 -23.93 -10.90
N MET A 366 -2.62 -23.56 -9.78
CA MET A 366 -3.86 -24.18 -9.31
C MET A 366 -4.99 -23.96 -10.31
N ALA A 367 -5.14 -22.73 -10.79
CA ALA A 367 -6.18 -22.36 -11.75
C ALA A 367 -6.05 -23.09 -13.09
N ALA A 368 -4.82 -23.25 -13.60
CA ALA A 368 -4.55 -23.97 -14.83
C ALA A 368 -4.90 -25.47 -14.74
N HIS A 369 -4.80 -26.06 -13.54
CA HIS A 369 -5.23 -27.45 -13.27
C HIS A 369 -6.71 -27.56 -12.88
N GLY A 370 -7.50 -26.49 -13.03
CA GLY A 370 -8.93 -26.47 -12.72
C GLY A 370 -9.28 -26.32 -11.25
N ASP A 371 -8.29 -26.09 -10.37
CA ASP A 371 -8.54 -25.82 -8.96
C ASP A 371 -8.99 -24.35 -8.79
N ARG A 372 -10.26 -24.18 -8.45
CA ARG A 372 -10.94 -22.91 -8.26
C ARG A 372 -11.31 -22.70 -6.79
N SER A 373 -10.49 -23.23 -5.88
CA SER A 373 -10.85 -23.31 -4.45
C SER A 373 -10.29 -22.21 -3.58
N ILE A 374 -9.37 -21.36 -4.11
CA ILE A 374 -8.77 -20.28 -3.29
C ILE A 374 -8.71 -18.93 -4.02
N LEU A 375 -8.93 -17.87 -3.25
CA LEU A 375 -8.76 -16.46 -3.68
C LEU A 375 -7.98 -15.66 -2.65
N PHE A 376 -7.23 -14.66 -3.15
CA PHE A 376 -6.47 -13.70 -2.35
C PHE A 376 -6.87 -12.25 -2.67
N PRO A 377 -8.09 -11.79 -2.32
CA PRO A 377 -8.49 -10.41 -2.58
C PRO A 377 -7.71 -9.43 -1.69
N GLY A 378 -7.66 -8.17 -2.10
CA GLY A 378 -6.97 -7.11 -1.36
C GLY A 378 -5.46 -7.05 -1.59
N GLN A 379 -4.94 -7.75 -2.61
CA GLN A 379 -3.52 -7.68 -3.03
C GLN A 379 -3.19 -6.45 -3.89
N ILE A 380 -4.12 -5.53 -4.00
CA ILE A 380 -3.96 -4.22 -4.65
C ILE A 380 -4.39 -3.15 -3.65
N HIS A 381 -3.50 -2.21 -3.37
CA HIS A 381 -3.79 -1.03 -2.57
C HIS A 381 -3.70 0.21 -3.46
N SER A 382 -4.79 0.92 -3.58
CA SER A 382 -4.89 2.16 -4.35
C SER A 382 -5.67 3.21 -3.56
N VAL A 383 -5.77 4.43 -4.08
CA VAL A 383 -6.65 5.47 -3.52
C VAL A 383 -8.12 5.00 -3.50
N PHE A 384 -8.47 4.03 -4.36
CA PHE A 384 -9.83 3.50 -4.54
C PHE A 384 -9.92 2.02 -4.12
N THR A 385 -9.28 1.65 -3.02
CA THR A 385 -9.25 0.27 -2.52
C THR A 385 -10.64 -0.38 -2.38
N PRO A 386 -11.70 0.30 -1.88
CA PRO A 386 -13.05 -0.29 -1.81
C PRO A 386 -13.57 -0.75 -3.17
N LEU A 387 -13.52 0.14 -4.18
CA LEU A 387 -13.98 -0.19 -5.53
C LEU A 387 -13.16 -1.33 -6.16
N THR A 388 -11.86 -1.35 -5.94
CA THR A 388 -11.00 -2.46 -6.38
C THR A 388 -11.42 -3.77 -5.70
N GLY A 389 -11.74 -3.72 -4.42
CA GLY A 389 -12.23 -4.86 -3.64
C GLY A 389 -13.55 -5.43 -4.19
N GLU A 390 -14.50 -4.57 -4.54
CA GLU A 390 -15.77 -4.97 -5.14
C GLU A 390 -15.55 -5.69 -6.49
N VAL A 391 -14.71 -5.13 -7.36
CA VAL A 391 -14.39 -5.76 -8.65
C VAL A 391 -13.68 -7.08 -8.46
N GLN A 392 -12.73 -7.18 -7.51
CA GLN A 392 -12.06 -8.44 -7.19
C GLN A 392 -13.02 -9.48 -6.61
N ALA A 393 -13.97 -9.06 -5.77
CA ALA A 393 -14.98 -9.96 -5.22
C ALA A 393 -15.90 -10.52 -6.31
N LEU A 394 -16.39 -9.67 -7.22
CA LEU A 394 -17.25 -10.08 -8.33
C LEU A 394 -16.51 -11.05 -9.27
N TRP A 395 -15.31 -10.69 -9.71
CA TRP A 395 -14.50 -11.54 -10.60
C TRP A 395 -14.13 -12.86 -9.91
N GLY A 396 -13.75 -12.80 -8.65
CA GLY A 396 -13.38 -13.97 -7.86
C GLY A 396 -14.55 -14.94 -7.64
N ALA A 397 -15.75 -14.41 -7.38
CA ALA A 397 -16.94 -15.23 -7.27
C ALA A 397 -17.25 -15.94 -8.59
N ALA A 398 -17.22 -15.23 -9.71
CA ALA A 398 -17.42 -15.81 -11.04
C ALA A 398 -16.37 -16.90 -11.37
N PHE A 399 -15.09 -16.67 -11.01
CA PHE A 399 -14.03 -17.67 -11.14
C PHE A 399 -14.31 -18.91 -10.29
N MET A 400 -14.61 -18.76 -9.01
CA MET A 400 -14.88 -19.87 -8.09
C MET A 400 -16.11 -20.70 -8.53
N LEU A 401 -17.10 -20.06 -9.12
CA LEU A 401 -18.31 -20.72 -9.64
C LEU A 401 -18.10 -21.38 -11.01
N GLY A 402 -16.96 -21.17 -11.65
CA GLY A 402 -16.65 -21.78 -12.94
C GLY A 402 -17.19 -21.02 -14.15
N TYR A 403 -17.66 -19.79 -13.97
CA TYR A 403 -18.18 -18.96 -15.07
C TYR A 403 -17.10 -18.27 -15.91
N LEU A 404 -15.84 -18.34 -15.49
CA LEU A 404 -14.73 -17.69 -16.18
C LEU A 404 -13.70 -18.72 -16.64
N ASP A 405 -13.34 -18.68 -17.90
CA ASP A 405 -12.15 -19.34 -18.39
C ASP A 405 -10.90 -18.52 -18.02
N VAL A 406 -9.82 -19.21 -17.77
CA VAL A 406 -8.52 -18.61 -17.48
C VAL A 406 -7.52 -18.93 -18.57
N PRO A 407 -6.57 -18.04 -18.85
CA PRO A 407 -5.48 -18.30 -19.79
C PRO A 407 -4.60 -19.47 -19.33
N SER A 408 -3.66 -19.87 -20.17
CA SER A 408 -2.63 -20.85 -19.79
C SER A 408 -1.83 -20.41 -18.57
N GLN A 409 -1.24 -21.34 -17.84
CA GLN A 409 -0.39 -21.05 -16.69
C GLN A 409 0.72 -20.04 -17.03
N GLU A 410 1.41 -20.26 -18.16
CA GLU A 410 2.51 -19.38 -18.60
C GLU A 410 2.03 -17.94 -18.86
N GLU A 411 0.87 -17.76 -19.48
CA GLU A 411 0.29 -16.43 -19.72
C GLU A 411 -0.08 -15.72 -18.42
N MET A 412 -0.67 -16.44 -17.48
CA MET A 412 -1.02 -15.92 -16.16
C MET A 412 0.22 -15.52 -15.35
N GLU A 413 1.25 -16.38 -15.35
CA GLU A 413 2.53 -16.10 -14.67
C GLU A 413 3.26 -14.92 -15.32
N LEU A 414 3.26 -14.82 -16.65
CA LEU A 414 3.87 -13.69 -17.37
C LEU A 414 3.15 -12.37 -17.09
N GLU A 415 1.82 -12.37 -16.98
CA GLU A 415 1.06 -11.18 -16.60
C GLU A 415 1.44 -10.75 -15.18
N ALA A 416 1.45 -11.68 -14.22
CA ALA A 416 1.83 -11.39 -12.83
C ALA A 416 3.27 -10.86 -12.73
N ALA A 417 4.21 -11.48 -13.45
CA ALA A 417 5.61 -11.04 -13.51
C ALA A 417 5.75 -9.66 -14.18
N THR A 418 4.99 -9.40 -15.26
CA THR A 418 5.00 -8.10 -15.95
C THR A 418 4.48 -6.98 -15.05
N PHE A 419 3.44 -7.25 -14.28
CA PHE A 419 2.94 -6.33 -13.28
C PHE A 419 3.98 -6.06 -12.18
N ASN A 420 4.65 -7.09 -11.66
CA ASN A 420 5.72 -6.96 -10.68
C ASN A 420 6.91 -6.14 -11.23
N ALA A 421 7.32 -6.39 -12.48
CA ALA A 421 8.40 -5.65 -13.13
C ALA A 421 8.04 -4.17 -13.30
N TRP A 422 6.79 -3.89 -13.68
CA TRP A 422 6.30 -2.51 -13.81
C TRP A 422 6.28 -1.79 -12.46
N THR A 423 5.72 -2.36 -11.40
CA THR A 423 5.65 -1.71 -10.09
C THR A 423 7.04 -1.41 -9.52
N ARG A 424 8.01 -2.31 -9.68
CA ARG A 424 9.40 -2.08 -9.27
C ARG A 424 10.05 -0.91 -10.01
N LYS A 425 9.75 -0.72 -11.30
CA LYS A 425 10.29 0.39 -12.09
C LYS A 425 9.55 1.70 -11.83
N ARG A 426 8.25 1.66 -11.61
CA ARG A 426 7.40 2.84 -11.41
C ARG A 426 7.50 3.42 -10.01
N TYR A 427 7.52 2.58 -8.98
CA TYR A 427 7.43 2.98 -7.58
C TYR A 427 8.71 2.74 -6.79
N LEU A 428 9.82 2.46 -7.46
CA LEU A 428 11.15 2.25 -6.89
C LEU A 428 11.12 1.35 -5.64
N GLU A 429 11.65 1.84 -4.50
CA GLU A 429 11.72 1.06 -3.27
C GLU A 429 10.34 0.64 -2.74
N GLN A 430 9.34 1.49 -2.90
CA GLN A 430 7.97 1.13 -2.54
C GLN A 430 7.45 -0.04 -3.39
N GLY A 431 7.73 -0.05 -4.68
CA GLY A 431 7.35 -1.15 -5.58
C GLY A 431 8.10 -2.45 -5.32
N LYS A 432 9.35 -2.39 -4.80
CA LYS A 432 10.10 -3.58 -4.35
C LYS A 432 9.48 -4.19 -3.10
N LYS A 433 9.13 -3.37 -2.11
CA LYS A 433 8.55 -3.82 -0.83
C LYS A 433 7.10 -4.26 -0.97
N HIS A 434 6.34 -3.51 -1.77
CA HIS A 434 4.90 -3.56 -1.81
C HIS A 434 4.43 -3.50 -3.26
N ALA A 435 4.67 -4.56 -4.03
CA ALA A 435 4.24 -4.65 -5.43
C ALA A 435 2.70 -4.58 -5.62
N TYR A 436 1.96 -4.46 -4.54
CA TYR A 436 0.51 -4.25 -4.53
C TYR A 436 0.09 -2.78 -4.42
N PHE A 437 1.02 -1.83 -4.12
CA PHE A 437 0.70 -0.40 -4.12
C PHE A 437 0.66 0.15 -5.53
N ILE A 438 -0.48 0.73 -5.92
CA ILE A 438 -0.70 1.35 -7.22
C ILE A 438 -1.48 2.64 -7.00
N TYR A 439 -0.82 3.76 -7.14
CA TYR A 439 -1.44 5.06 -6.91
C TYR A 439 -2.26 5.57 -8.09
N ASP A 440 -1.95 5.12 -9.31
CA ASP A 440 -2.48 5.64 -10.57
C ASP A 440 -3.58 4.73 -11.17
N TYR A 441 -4.33 4.02 -10.35
CA TYR A 441 -5.05 2.82 -10.79
C TYR A 441 -6.46 3.03 -11.35
N LEU A 442 -7.20 4.06 -10.93
CA LEU A 442 -8.65 4.04 -11.08
C LEU A 442 -9.16 4.05 -12.53
N SER A 443 -8.79 5.03 -13.32
CA SER A 443 -9.35 5.23 -14.66
C SER A 443 -8.96 4.16 -15.69
N VAL A 444 -7.86 3.47 -15.42
CA VAL A 444 -7.33 2.39 -16.25
C VAL A 444 -7.90 1.05 -15.85
N SER A 445 -8.03 0.83 -14.54
CA SER A 445 -8.47 -0.45 -13.99
C SER A 445 -9.92 -0.74 -14.19
N LEU A 446 -10.79 0.24 -14.04
CA LEU A 446 -12.21 0.04 -14.31
C LEU A 446 -12.43 -0.44 -15.75
N ARG A 447 -11.75 0.17 -16.72
CA ARG A 447 -11.88 -0.27 -18.12
C ARG A 447 -11.31 -1.67 -18.36
N ASN A 448 -10.22 -2.01 -17.69
CA ASN A 448 -9.63 -3.34 -17.80
C ASN A 448 -10.34 -4.34 -16.88
N ALA A 449 -10.83 -3.95 -15.71
CA ALA A 449 -11.67 -4.80 -14.89
C ALA A 449 -13.00 -5.12 -15.60
N PHE A 450 -13.63 -4.16 -16.26
CA PHE A 450 -14.83 -4.41 -17.10
C PHE A 450 -14.49 -5.15 -18.41
N ARG A 451 -13.29 -5.01 -19.01
CA ARG A 451 -12.79 -5.87 -20.08
C ARG A 451 -12.30 -7.22 -19.60
N LEU A 452 -11.90 -7.29 -18.32
CA LEU A 452 -11.43 -8.49 -17.63
C LEU A 452 -12.60 -9.32 -17.09
N VAL A 453 -13.73 -8.72 -16.92
CA VAL A 453 -15.02 -9.33 -16.79
C VAL A 453 -15.61 -9.34 -18.22
N GLU A 454 -15.18 -10.27 -19.06
CA GLU A 454 -15.96 -10.75 -20.20
C GLU A 454 -17.23 -11.47 -19.68
N ILE A 455 -17.83 -10.94 -18.64
CA ILE A 455 -19.17 -11.30 -18.23
C ILE A 455 -20.03 -10.55 -19.21
N GLU A 456 -20.79 -11.28 -20.00
CA GLU A 456 -21.86 -10.64 -20.80
C GLU A 456 -22.64 -9.67 -19.91
N PRO A 457 -23.02 -8.50 -20.43
CA PRO A 457 -23.78 -7.49 -19.66
C PRO A 457 -25.00 -8.04 -18.91
N LEU A 458 -25.55 -9.16 -19.37
CA LEU A 458 -26.66 -9.91 -18.77
C LEU A 458 -26.30 -10.58 -17.42
N ILE A 459 -25.07 -11.02 -17.21
CA ILE A 459 -24.65 -11.62 -15.94
C ILE A 459 -24.34 -10.52 -14.90
N LEU A 460 -23.86 -9.37 -15.35
CA LEU A 460 -23.69 -8.20 -14.48
C LEU A 460 -25.04 -7.74 -13.92
N CYS A 461 -26.10 -7.71 -14.72
CA CYS A 461 -27.46 -7.42 -14.27
C CYS A 461 -28.00 -8.49 -13.29
N ALA A 462 -27.68 -9.76 -13.49
CA ALA A 462 -28.14 -10.86 -12.63
C ALA A 462 -27.41 -10.95 -11.27
N LEU A 463 -26.23 -10.32 -11.11
CA LEU A 463 -25.46 -10.29 -9.87
C LEU A 463 -25.59 -8.98 -9.08
N VAL A 464 -26.22 -7.94 -9.68
CA VAL A 464 -26.46 -6.62 -9.07
C VAL A 464 -27.93 -6.44 -8.66
N TYR A 465 -28.81 -7.33 -9.09
CA TYR A 465 -30.21 -7.48 -8.65
C TYR A 465 -30.38 -8.87 -8.03
#